data_9546f5c66280c8e0e98fa212779bb57b
#
_entry.id   9546f5c66280c8e0e98fa212779bb57b
#
_cell.length_a   1.000
_cell.length_b   1.000
_cell.length_c   1.000
_cell.angle_alpha   90.00
_cell.angle_beta   90.00
_cell.angle_gamma   90.00
#
_symmetry.space_group_name_H-M   'P 1'
#
loop_
_entity.id
_entity.type
_entity.pdbx_description
1 polymer ?
#
loop_
_entity_poly.entity_id
_entity_poly.type
_entity_poly.pdbx_seq_one_letter_code
_entity_poly.pdbx_strand_id
1 'polypeptide(L)'
;TMSLVDGGGPPPERRRREAPHGAEDWIADTLIKPLTDFTVKALGAAGDGVAGSLHMLRDPQKGMAGSLDVARLAYQVLSDAAALALMPDDSKTRLKGKPGRAKRVAWCDPLPLDEVKAVGKALNCSINDVLLSCVAGAIGEYLRALGDDVTGQEIRAMIPVNLRPLDQAYKLGNRFGLVPLVLPIGIENPVERVYEVRRRMSALKGSTQPLLAFGLLAVAGLLIKPAQDAMLNLFGKKTTAVMTNVPGPREKLKFLGSTLEQSMFWVPQSGDIGLGVSILSYGGGVQFGVITDTALCPDPQKIIDEFEPEFAKLSLVTLMLPWGE
;
A
#
# COMPACT_ATOMS: atom_id res chain seq x y z
N THR A 1 15.22 6.43 12.23
CA THR A 1 15.91 5.12 12.24
C THR A 1 17.19 5.16 11.41
N MET A 2 17.19 5.80 10.23
CA MET A 2 18.39 5.96 9.40
C MET A 2 19.51 6.76 10.10
N SER A 3 19.17 7.64 11.04
CA SER A 3 20.13 8.41 11.84
C SER A 3 20.85 7.59 12.93
N LEU A 4 20.43 6.34 13.15
CA LEU A 4 21.03 5.44 14.16
C LEU A 4 22.06 4.50 13.56
N VAL A 5 22.32 4.53 12.26
CA VAL A 5 23.32 3.71 11.59
C VAL A 5 24.54 4.55 11.21
N ASP A 6 25.70 3.92 11.24
CA ASP A 6 26.96 4.57 10.86
C ASP A 6 26.90 5.01 9.40
N GLY A 7 27.20 6.28 9.12
CA GLY A 7 27.06 6.88 7.79
C GLY A 7 25.63 7.29 7.41
N GLY A 8 24.65 7.08 8.27
CA GLY A 8 23.27 7.53 8.10
C GLY A 8 23.07 9.02 8.40
N GLY A 9 23.86 9.89 7.79
CA GLY A 9 23.68 11.33 7.85
C GLY A 9 22.41 11.81 7.12
N PRO A 10 22.07 13.11 7.22
CA PRO A 10 20.99 13.68 6.42
C PRO A 10 21.29 13.40 4.94
N PRO A 11 20.27 13.10 4.12
CA PRO A 11 20.46 12.85 2.70
C PRO A 11 21.18 14.03 2.07
N PRO A 12 22.16 13.79 1.16
CA PRO A 12 22.90 14.87 0.52
C PRO A 12 21.91 15.82 -0.15
N GLU A 13 22.08 17.13 0.03
CA GLU A 13 21.30 18.16 -0.64
C GLU A 13 21.38 17.91 -2.14
N ARG A 14 20.32 17.36 -2.72
CA ARG A 14 20.21 17.26 -4.16
C ARG A 14 20.07 18.68 -4.70
N ARG A 15 21.04 19.14 -5.48
CA ARG A 15 20.90 20.35 -6.31
C ARG A 15 19.53 20.29 -6.98
N ARG A 16 18.67 21.23 -6.64
CA ARG A 16 17.36 21.44 -7.23
C ARG A 16 17.54 21.55 -8.74
N ARG A 17 17.20 20.49 -9.48
CA ARG A 17 16.69 20.68 -10.82
C ARG A 17 15.27 21.15 -10.61
N GLU A 18 14.98 22.37 -11.01
CA GLU A 18 13.63 22.89 -11.12
C GLU A 18 12.86 21.94 -12.04
N ALA A 19 12.10 21.03 -11.44
CA ALA A 19 11.09 20.28 -12.15
C ALA A 19 9.91 21.22 -12.37
N PRO A 20 9.26 21.21 -13.53
CA PRO A 20 8.04 21.98 -13.74
C PRO A 20 7.02 21.59 -12.66
N HIS A 21 6.29 22.57 -12.15
CA HIS A 21 5.22 22.40 -11.15
C HIS A 21 4.30 21.26 -11.58
N GLY A 22 4.48 20.10 -10.96
CA GLY A 22 3.75 18.89 -11.27
C GLY A 22 2.38 18.89 -10.59
N ALA A 23 1.49 18.05 -11.08
CA ALA A 23 0.16 17.81 -10.50
C ALA A 23 0.19 17.55 -8.99
N GLU A 24 1.32 17.11 -8.44
CA GLU A 24 1.53 16.81 -7.01
C GLU A 24 1.54 18.07 -6.13
N ASP A 25 2.16 19.16 -6.59
CA ASP A 25 2.16 20.44 -5.85
C ASP A 25 0.78 21.10 -5.90
N TRP A 26 0.09 20.98 -7.03
CA TRP A 26 -1.29 21.43 -7.17
C TRP A 26 -2.23 20.66 -6.23
N ILE A 27 -2.06 19.33 -6.11
CA ILE A 27 -2.83 18.48 -5.20
C ILE A 27 -2.55 18.85 -3.73
N ALA A 28 -1.29 19.07 -3.37
CA ALA A 28 -0.91 19.48 -2.01
C ALA A 28 -1.51 20.82 -1.63
N ASP A 29 -1.49 21.78 -2.53
CA ASP A 29 -1.97 23.16 -2.26
C ASP A 29 -3.50 23.29 -2.42
N THR A 30 -4.09 22.56 -3.37
CA THR A 30 -5.52 22.70 -3.71
C THR A 30 -6.43 21.77 -2.89
N LEU A 31 -5.93 20.62 -2.44
CA LEU A 31 -6.74 19.61 -1.74
C LEU A 31 -6.27 19.34 -0.30
N ILE A 32 -4.98 19.19 -0.07
CA ILE A 32 -4.48 18.78 1.26
C ILE A 32 -4.51 19.94 2.25
N LYS A 33 -4.06 21.13 1.85
CA LYS A 33 -4.09 22.31 2.74
C LYS A 33 -5.52 22.72 3.11
N PRO A 34 -6.46 22.89 2.15
CA PRO A 34 -7.83 23.26 2.52
C PRO A 34 -8.54 22.19 3.35
N LEU A 35 -8.31 20.90 3.08
CA LEU A 35 -8.92 19.82 3.86
C LEU A 35 -8.35 19.78 5.29
N THR A 36 -7.05 20.01 5.46
CA THR A 36 -6.40 20.09 6.77
C THR A 36 -6.86 21.32 7.54
N ASP A 37 -6.95 22.47 6.87
CA ASP A 37 -7.44 23.71 7.48
C ASP A 37 -8.92 23.63 7.82
N PHE A 38 -9.74 22.98 6.99
CA PHE A 38 -11.15 22.74 7.26
C PHE A 38 -11.36 21.80 8.45
N THR A 39 -10.60 20.69 8.54
CA THR A 39 -10.68 19.76 9.68
C THR A 39 -10.19 20.41 10.96
N VAL A 40 -9.13 21.22 10.94
CA VAL A 40 -8.65 21.98 12.11
C VAL A 40 -9.65 23.05 12.53
N LYS A 41 -10.27 23.76 11.58
CA LYS A 41 -11.33 24.74 11.87
C LYS A 41 -12.62 24.11 12.37
N ALA A 42 -13.02 22.94 11.81
CA ALA A 42 -14.20 22.20 12.26
C ALA A 42 -14.01 21.63 13.67
N LEU A 43 -12.78 21.21 14.03
CA LEU A 43 -12.42 20.79 15.40
C LEU A 43 -12.39 21.96 16.38
N GLY A 44 -11.88 23.13 15.96
CA GLY A 44 -11.93 24.37 16.75
C GLY A 44 -13.37 24.84 17.01
N ALA A 45 -14.24 24.72 16.00
CA ALA A 45 -15.65 25.10 16.12
C ALA A 45 -16.48 24.13 16.97
N ALA A 46 -16.11 22.84 17.05
CA ALA A 46 -16.78 21.86 17.91
C ALA A 46 -16.47 22.08 19.40
N GLY A 47 -15.39 22.82 19.73
CA GLY A 47 -15.04 23.24 21.10
C GLY A 47 -15.83 24.42 21.63
N ASP A 48 -16.33 25.30 20.74
CA ASP A 48 -16.97 26.58 21.11
C ASP A 48 -18.47 26.70 20.73
N GLY A 49 -19.20 25.60 20.76
CA GLY A 49 -20.68 25.62 20.70
C GLY A 49 -21.28 26.02 19.33
N VAL A 50 -22.33 25.33 18.99
CA VAL A 50 -23.17 25.37 17.77
C VAL A 50 -23.63 26.78 17.32
N ALA A 51 -23.38 27.84 18.08
CA ALA A 51 -23.79 29.21 17.77
C ALA A 51 -22.92 29.93 16.71
N GLY A 52 -21.69 29.51 16.48
CA GLY A 52 -20.79 30.16 15.51
C GLY A 52 -21.00 29.76 14.04
N SER A 53 -21.59 28.61 13.79
CA SER A 53 -21.77 28.08 12.42
C SER A 53 -22.89 28.78 11.61
N LEU A 54 -23.83 29.44 12.28
CA LEU A 54 -24.92 30.19 11.63
C LEU A 54 -24.49 31.58 11.12
N HIS A 55 -23.34 32.10 11.59
CA HIS A 55 -22.85 33.42 11.13
C HIS A 55 -22.09 33.33 9.79
N MET A 56 -21.57 32.18 9.40
CA MET A 56 -20.91 31.96 8.10
C MET A 56 -21.88 31.88 6.91
N LEU A 57 -23.15 31.59 7.16
CA LEU A 57 -24.19 31.57 6.13
C LEU A 57 -24.73 32.98 5.78
N ARG A 58 -24.23 34.02 6.41
CA ARG A 58 -24.80 35.38 6.29
C ARG A 58 -24.09 36.31 5.30
N ASP A 59 -23.00 35.89 4.70
CA ASP A 59 -22.30 36.70 3.67
C ASP A 59 -22.15 35.92 2.34
N PRO A 60 -23.14 36.05 1.42
CA PRO A 60 -23.22 35.19 0.20
C PRO A 60 -22.18 35.52 -0.86
N GLN A 61 -21.54 36.68 -0.84
CA GLN A 61 -20.73 37.13 -1.97
C GLN A 61 -19.25 36.74 -1.94
N LYS A 62 -18.70 36.37 -0.77
CA LYS A 62 -17.31 35.88 -0.65
C LYS A 62 -17.17 34.35 -0.57
N GLY A 63 -18.29 33.62 -0.45
CA GLY A 63 -18.32 32.18 -0.21
C GLY A 63 -18.59 31.31 -1.43
N MET A 64 -19.06 31.86 -2.57
CA MET A 64 -19.62 31.04 -3.64
C MET A 64 -18.60 30.22 -4.46
N ALA A 65 -17.39 30.70 -4.66
CA ALA A 65 -16.36 29.90 -5.37
C ALA A 65 -15.78 28.80 -4.47
N GLY A 66 -15.52 29.09 -3.21
CA GLY A 66 -15.01 28.11 -2.24
C GLY A 66 -16.04 27.08 -1.79
N SER A 67 -17.34 27.42 -1.78
CA SER A 67 -18.40 26.52 -1.34
C SER A 67 -18.71 25.41 -2.34
N LEU A 68 -18.58 25.69 -3.64
CA LEU A 68 -18.78 24.68 -4.71
C LEU A 68 -17.64 23.67 -4.73
N ASP A 69 -16.41 24.08 -4.49
CA ASP A 69 -15.26 23.17 -4.44
C ASP A 69 -15.28 22.30 -3.19
N VAL A 70 -15.67 22.88 -2.04
CA VAL A 70 -15.88 22.12 -0.79
C VAL A 70 -17.06 21.13 -0.93
N ALA A 71 -18.16 21.55 -1.55
CA ALA A 71 -19.29 20.65 -1.80
C ALA A 71 -18.95 19.53 -2.78
N ARG A 72 -18.18 19.82 -3.83
CA ARG A 72 -17.63 18.79 -4.75
C ARG A 72 -16.72 17.82 -4.04
N LEU A 73 -15.79 18.32 -3.22
CA LEU A 73 -14.88 17.48 -2.47
C LEU A 73 -15.63 16.60 -1.45
N ALA A 74 -16.58 17.17 -0.72
CA ALA A 74 -17.43 16.42 0.20
C ALA A 74 -18.24 15.35 -0.53
N TYR A 75 -18.82 15.67 -1.69
CA TYR A 75 -19.51 14.69 -2.53
C TYR A 75 -18.59 13.59 -3.02
N GLN A 76 -17.37 13.90 -3.47
CA GLN A 76 -16.38 12.90 -3.88
C GLN A 76 -15.99 11.98 -2.73
N VAL A 77 -15.68 12.54 -1.55
CA VAL A 77 -15.34 11.75 -0.35
C VAL A 77 -16.50 10.85 0.05
N LEU A 78 -17.73 11.35 0.03
CA LEU A 78 -18.94 10.54 0.32
C LEU A 78 -19.18 9.47 -0.74
N SER A 79 -19.02 9.80 -2.02
CA SER A 79 -19.17 8.87 -3.13
C SER A 79 -18.16 7.73 -3.05
N ASP A 80 -16.89 8.03 -2.74
CA ASP A 80 -15.85 7.03 -2.65
C ASP A 80 -15.93 6.22 -1.35
N ALA A 81 -16.35 6.84 -0.25
CA ALA A 81 -16.70 6.11 0.97
C ALA A 81 -17.86 5.14 0.72
N ALA A 82 -18.88 5.59 -0.02
CA ALA A 82 -19.98 4.73 -0.44
C ALA A 82 -19.51 3.61 -1.38
N ALA A 83 -18.65 3.91 -2.35
CA ALA A 83 -18.07 2.91 -3.25
C ALA A 83 -17.24 1.85 -2.48
N LEU A 84 -16.45 2.27 -1.50
CA LEU A 84 -15.74 1.35 -0.60
C LEU A 84 -16.70 0.55 0.28
N ALA A 85 -17.75 1.16 0.80
CA ALA A 85 -18.76 0.50 1.62
C ALA A 85 -19.61 -0.50 0.79
N LEU A 86 -19.91 -0.17 -0.45
CA LEU A 86 -20.69 -1.00 -1.38
C LEU A 86 -19.81 -2.03 -2.12
N MET A 87 -18.48 -1.94 -2.01
CA MET A 87 -17.58 -2.92 -2.57
C MET A 87 -17.95 -4.32 -2.03
N PRO A 88 -18.03 -5.36 -2.86
CA PRO A 88 -18.29 -6.72 -2.38
C PRO A 88 -17.23 -7.17 -1.38
N ASP A 89 -17.61 -8.08 -0.50
CA ASP A 89 -16.65 -8.72 0.39
C ASP A 89 -15.58 -9.44 -0.44
N ASP A 90 -14.40 -9.62 0.15
CA ASP A 90 -13.29 -10.32 -0.50
C ASP A 90 -13.59 -11.81 -0.65
N SER A 91 -12.90 -12.48 -1.56
CA SER A 91 -13.06 -13.91 -1.81
C SER A 91 -12.91 -14.73 -0.52
N LYS A 92 -13.78 -15.73 -0.36
CA LYS A 92 -13.76 -16.61 0.80
C LYS A 92 -12.66 -17.67 0.64
N THR A 93 -11.44 -17.29 0.94
CA THR A 93 -10.30 -18.20 1.01
C THR A 93 -10.01 -18.59 2.47
N ARG A 94 -9.16 -19.60 2.71
CA ARG A 94 -8.69 -19.95 4.07
C ARG A 94 -7.96 -18.80 4.78
N LEU A 95 -7.38 -17.88 4.01
CA LEU A 95 -6.71 -16.71 4.55
C LEU A 95 -7.68 -15.65 5.10
N LYS A 96 -8.98 -15.82 4.84
CA LYS A 96 -10.05 -14.93 5.27
C LYS A 96 -10.85 -15.56 6.40
N GLY A 97 -10.99 -14.84 7.49
CA GLY A 97 -11.73 -15.33 8.66
C GLY A 97 -11.49 -14.45 9.87
N LYS A 98 -11.84 -14.96 11.03
CA LYS A 98 -11.61 -14.27 12.29
C LYS A 98 -10.21 -14.60 12.82
N PRO A 99 -9.30 -13.61 12.88
CA PRO A 99 -7.95 -13.83 13.38
C PRO A 99 -7.95 -14.24 14.87
N GLY A 100 -6.95 -15.07 15.23
CA GLY A 100 -6.64 -15.39 16.62
C GLY A 100 -5.71 -14.36 17.27
N ARG A 101 -4.98 -14.80 18.28
CA ARG A 101 -4.03 -13.93 19.01
C ARG A 101 -2.58 -14.17 18.62
N ALA A 102 -2.26 -15.36 18.13
CA ALA A 102 -0.90 -15.75 17.82
C ALA A 102 -0.56 -15.39 16.36
N LYS A 103 0.66 -14.89 16.16
CA LYS A 103 1.20 -14.54 14.85
C LYS A 103 2.46 -15.35 14.58
N ARG A 104 2.69 -15.65 13.30
CA ARG A 104 3.94 -16.23 12.81
C ARG A 104 4.50 -15.36 11.70
N VAL A 105 5.81 -15.36 11.58
CA VAL A 105 6.54 -14.68 10.53
C VAL A 105 7.40 -15.68 9.77
N ALA A 106 7.56 -15.45 8.48
CA ALA A 106 8.49 -16.16 7.62
C ALA A 106 9.02 -15.20 6.56
N TRP A 107 10.24 -15.43 6.06
CA TRP A 107 10.87 -14.62 5.03
C TRP A 107 11.82 -15.47 4.19
N CYS A 108 12.03 -15.06 2.94
CA CYS A 108 12.97 -15.71 2.02
C CYS A 108 14.37 -15.08 2.13
N ASP A 109 15.35 -15.76 1.55
CA ASP A 109 16.62 -15.13 1.23
C ASP A 109 16.43 -14.04 0.16
N PRO A 110 17.29 -13.01 0.14
CA PRO A 110 17.15 -11.92 -0.79
C PRO A 110 17.37 -12.36 -2.25
N LEU A 111 16.41 -12.07 -3.13
CA LEU A 111 16.61 -12.18 -4.57
C LEU A 111 17.52 -11.04 -5.07
N PRO A 112 18.40 -11.27 -6.05
CA PRO A 112 19.22 -10.20 -6.64
C PRO A 112 18.34 -9.12 -7.28
N LEU A 113 18.44 -7.88 -6.80
CA LEU A 113 17.61 -6.78 -7.30
C LEU A 113 17.82 -6.52 -8.80
N ASP A 114 19.03 -6.76 -9.31
CA ASP A 114 19.33 -6.51 -10.72
C ASP A 114 18.68 -7.56 -11.64
N GLU A 115 18.51 -8.81 -11.16
CA GLU A 115 17.71 -9.81 -11.88
C GLU A 115 16.24 -9.43 -11.93
N VAL A 116 15.68 -8.97 -10.81
CA VAL A 116 14.28 -8.50 -10.77
C VAL A 116 14.06 -7.32 -11.73
N LYS A 117 15.04 -6.40 -11.81
CA LYS A 117 15.01 -5.30 -12.79
C LYS A 117 15.09 -5.80 -14.22
N ALA A 118 15.96 -6.79 -14.49
CA ALA A 118 16.13 -7.35 -15.82
C ALA A 118 14.83 -8.00 -16.30
N VAL A 119 14.19 -8.82 -15.47
CA VAL A 119 12.88 -9.42 -15.75
C VAL A 119 11.82 -8.32 -15.99
N GLY A 120 11.75 -7.32 -15.13
CA GLY A 120 10.83 -6.20 -15.30
C GLY A 120 11.05 -5.46 -16.63
N LYS A 121 12.30 -5.21 -17.00
CA LYS A 121 12.66 -4.57 -18.27
C LYS A 121 12.26 -5.42 -19.48
N ALA A 122 12.56 -6.72 -19.46
CA ALA A 122 12.23 -7.65 -20.53
C ALA A 122 10.71 -7.75 -20.76
N LEU A 123 9.92 -7.76 -19.68
CA LEU A 123 8.45 -7.80 -19.74
C LEU A 123 7.80 -6.40 -19.84
N ASN A 124 8.61 -5.35 -19.91
CA ASN A 124 8.12 -3.96 -19.86
C ASN A 124 7.19 -3.69 -18.65
N CYS A 125 7.53 -4.25 -17.51
CA CYS A 125 6.80 -4.14 -16.23
C CYS A 125 7.66 -3.42 -15.18
N SER A 126 7.03 -2.81 -14.19
CA SER A 126 7.77 -2.28 -13.05
C SER A 126 8.22 -3.40 -12.12
N ILE A 127 9.26 -3.15 -11.32
CA ILE A 127 9.71 -4.06 -10.25
C ILE A 127 8.54 -4.47 -9.35
N ASN A 128 7.66 -3.52 -9.02
CA ASN A 128 6.48 -3.78 -8.20
C ASN A 128 5.50 -4.75 -8.87
N ASP A 129 5.29 -4.62 -10.18
CA ASP A 129 4.38 -5.50 -10.92
C ASP A 129 4.91 -6.94 -10.89
N VAL A 130 6.23 -7.12 -11.10
CA VAL A 130 6.90 -8.42 -11.03
C VAL A 130 6.76 -9.04 -9.65
N LEU A 131 7.15 -8.29 -8.61
CA LEU A 131 7.15 -8.81 -7.23
C LEU A 131 5.73 -9.12 -6.72
N LEU A 132 4.75 -8.26 -7.01
CA LEU A 132 3.36 -8.50 -6.63
C LEU A 132 2.74 -9.68 -7.39
N SER A 133 3.16 -9.91 -8.64
CA SER A 133 2.78 -11.09 -9.40
C SER A 133 3.33 -12.37 -8.77
N CYS A 134 4.60 -12.37 -8.33
CA CYS A 134 5.18 -13.51 -7.62
C CYS A 134 4.47 -13.77 -6.29
N VAL A 135 4.12 -12.72 -5.55
CA VAL A 135 3.33 -12.85 -4.31
C VAL A 135 1.96 -13.47 -4.59
N ALA A 136 1.28 -13.01 -5.64
CA ALA A 136 -0.03 -13.58 -6.02
C ALA A 136 0.08 -15.06 -6.39
N GLY A 137 1.14 -15.44 -7.14
CA GLY A 137 1.43 -16.82 -7.47
C GLY A 137 1.72 -17.68 -6.24
N ALA A 138 2.61 -17.22 -5.37
CA ALA A 138 2.97 -17.94 -4.14
C ALA A 138 1.75 -18.19 -3.23
N ILE A 139 0.87 -17.21 -3.09
CA ILE A 139 -0.38 -17.38 -2.34
C ILE A 139 -1.31 -18.39 -3.06
N GLY A 140 -1.42 -18.32 -4.38
CA GLY A 140 -2.21 -19.26 -5.17
C GLY A 140 -1.71 -20.70 -5.03
N GLU A 141 -0.40 -20.95 -5.16
CA GLU A 141 0.22 -22.27 -4.99
C GLU A 141 0.02 -22.79 -3.56
N TYR A 142 0.22 -21.96 -2.56
CA TYR A 142 -0.05 -22.31 -1.17
C TYR A 142 -1.49 -22.83 -0.97
N LEU A 143 -2.48 -22.13 -1.51
CA LEU A 143 -3.89 -22.53 -1.38
C LEU A 143 -4.19 -23.83 -2.17
N ARG A 144 -3.63 -23.98 -3.38
CA ARG A 144 -3.75 -25.24 -4.16
C ARG A 144 -3.13 -26.43 -3.42
N ALA A 145 -1.96 -26.22 -2.83
CA ALA A 145 -1.30 -27.27 -2.03
C ALA A 145 -2.14 -27.73 -0.82
N LEU A 146 -3.04 -26.87 -0.35
CA LEU A 146 -4.00 -27.21 0.70
C LEU A 146 -5.32 -27.80 0.18
N GLY A 147 -5.44 -27.98 -1.14
CA GLY A 147 -6.61 -28.55 -1.80
C GLY A 147 -7.74 -27.54 -2.07
N ASP A 148 -7.46 -26.25 -2.01
CA ASP A 148 -8.44 -25.22 -2.36
C ASP A 148 -8.50 -25.02 -3.88
N ASP A 149 -9.71 -24.88 -4.44
CA ASP A 149 -9.88 -24.44 -5.82
C ASP A 149 -9.67 -22.92 -5.89
N VAL A 150 -8.57 -22.52 -6.52
CA VAL A 150 -8.23 -21.11 -6.70
C VAL A 150 -8.57 -20.58 -8.09
N THR A 151 -9.19 -21.39 -8.95
CA THR A 151 -9.55 -21.01 -10.32
C THR A 151 -10.40 -19.75 -10.32
N GLY A 152 -9.92 -18.69 -10.98
CA GLY A 152 -10.60 -17.40 -11.02
C GLY A 152 -10.69 -16.67 -9.66
N GLN A 153 -10.04 -17.18 -8.61
CA GLN A 153 -10.05 -16.55 -7.31
C GLN A 153 -9.13 -15.33 -7.27
N GLU A 154 -9.56 -14.36 -6.52
CA GLU A 154 -8.84 -13.11 -6.30
C GLU A 154 -8.86 -12.76 -4.82
N ILE A 155 -7.81 -12.13 -4.32
CA ILE A 155 -7.81 -11.56 -2.98
C ILE A 155 -7.50 -10.07 -3.05
N ARG A 156 -8.08 -9.32 -2.12
CA ARG A 156 -7.83 -7.89 -2.02
C ARG A 156 -6.77 -7.61 -0.98
N ALA A 157 -5.74 -6.86 -1.41
CA ALA A 157 -4.70 -6.36 -0.54
C ALA A 157 -4.79 -4.84 -0.42
N MET A 158 -4.65 -4.30 0.78
CA MET A 158 -4.47 -2.87 1.00
C MET A 158 -3.00 -2.50 0.85
N ILE A 159 -2.72 -1.58 -0.06
CA ILE A 159 -1.38 -1.06 -0.29
C ILE A 159 -1.28 0.36 0.26
N PRO A 160 -0.37 0.63 1.20
CA PRO A 160 -0.10 1.99 1.64
C PRO A 160 0.66 2.75 0.55
N VAL A 161 0.10 3.86 0.10
CA VAL A 161 0.72 4.78 -0.85
C VAL A 161 1.21 6.00 -0.10
N ASN A 162 2.49 6.30 -0.23
CA ASN A 162 3.07 7.47 0.43
C ASN A 162 2.58 8.75 -0.27
N LEU A 163 1.92 9.60 0.50
CA LEU A 163 1.42 10.91 0.06
C LEU A 163 2.36 12.06 0.45
N ARG A 164 3.53 11.73 0.99
CA ARG A 164 4.52 12.72 1.41
C ARG A 164 5.41 13.10 0.22
N PRO A 165 5.61 14.40 -0.03
CA PRO A 165 6.61 14.87 -0.99
C PRO A 165 8.01 14.33 -0.67
N LEU A 166 8.79 14.02 -1.69
CA LEU A 166 10.13 13.40 -1.53
C LEU A 166 11.10 14.26 -0.72
N ASP A 167 10.98 15.58 -0.80
CA ASP A 167 11.78 16.54 -0.03
C ASP A 167 11.49 16.49 1.49
N GLN A 168 10.34 15.94 1.88
CA GLN A 168 9.91 15.79 3.26
C GLN A 168 9.99 14.33 3.75
N ALA A 169 10.60 13.43 3.00
CA ALA A 169 10.66 12.01 3.35
C ALA A 169 11.38 11.72 4.68
N TYR A 170 12.26 12.63 5.12
CA TYR A 170 13.00 12.52 6.39
C TYR A 170 12.18 12.95 7.63
N LYS A 171 11.07 13.68 7.45
CA LYS A 171 10.23 14.11 8.58
C LYS A 171 9.48 12.92 9.16
N LEU A 172 9.42 12.85 10.49
CA LEU A 172 8.63 11.84 11.19
C LEU A 172 7.13 12.12 11.00
N GLY A 173 6.34 11.06 11.01
CA GLY A 173 4.88 11.13 10.89
C GLY A 173 4.34 10.18 9.83
N ASN A 174 3.05 9.92 9.86
CA ASN A 174 2.36 9.03 8.94
C ASN A 174 1.51 9.87 7.98
N ARG A 175 1.91 9.89 6.69
CA ARG A 175 1.13 10.49 5.61
C ARG A 175 1.05 9.47 4.47
N PHE A 176 0.10 8.56 4.57
CA PHE A 176 -0.15 7.56 3.54
C PHE A 176 -1.65 7.35 3.36
N GLY A 177 -2.05 7.04 2.15
CA GLY A 177 -3.39 6.52 1.84
C GLY A 177 -3.33 5.01 1.69
N LEU A 178 -4.43 4.31 1.94
CA LEU A 178 -4.58 2.89 1.70
C LEU A 178 -5.40 2.70 0.43
N VAL A 179 -4.88 1.98 -0.55
CA VAL A 179 -5.60 1.66 -1.77
C VAL A 179 -5.80 0.15 -1.91
N PRO A 180 -7.00 -0.28 -2.27
CA PRO A 180 -7.26 -1.69 -2.52
C PRO A 180 -6.67 -2.11 -3.86
N LEU A 181 -5.79 -3.10 -3.85
CA LEU A 181 -5.34 -3.83 -5.04
C LEU A 181 -5.93 -5.23 -5.01
N VAL A 182 -6.58 -5.62 -6.08
CA VAL A 182 -7.06 -6.99 -6.27
C VAL A 182 -5.95 -7.82 -6.89
N LEU A 183 -5.51 -8.87 -6.20
CA LEU A 183 -4.46 -9.78 -6.65
C LEU A 183 -5.06 -11.01 -7.31
N PRO A 184 -4.67 -11.34 -8.55
CA PRO A 184 -5.20 -12.48 -9.30
C PRO A 184 -4.47 -13.77 -8.90
N ILE A 185 -4.81 -14.34 -7.74
CA ILE A 185 -4.18 -15.55 -7.21
C ILE A 185 -4.55 -16.81 -7.99
N GLY A 186 -5.63 -16.76 -8.77
CA GLY A 186 -6.12 -17.86 -9.59
C GLY A 186 -5.50 -17.93 -10.99
N ILE A 187 -4.72 -16.95 -11.41
CA ILE A 187 -4.02 -16.98 -12.70
C ILE A 187 -2.74 -17.81 -12.55
N GLU A 188 -2.70 -18.99 -13.21
CA GLU A 188 -1.55 -19.90 -13.15
C GLU A 188 -0.39 -19.42 -14.02
N ASN A 189 -0.69 -18.93 -15.24
CA ASN A 189 0.33 -18.46 -16.15
C ASN A 189 1.04 -17.21 -15.57
N PRO A 190 2.36 -17.27 -15.28
CA PRO A 190 3.07 -16.19 -14.63
C PRO A 190 3.15 -14.92 -15.49
N VAL A 191 3.17 -15.07 -16.83
CA VAL A 191 3.21 -13.92 -17.77
C VAL A 191 1.87 -13.23 -17.81
N GLU A 192 0.78 -13.98 -17.93
CA GLU A 192 -0.57 -13.43 -17.88
C GLU A 192 -0.82 -12.72 -16.53
N ARG A 193 -0.40 -13.35 -15.44
CA ARG A 193 -0.53 -12.80 -14.09
C ARG A 193 0.23 -11.50 -13.92
N VAL A 194 1.47 -11.37 -14.42
CA VAL A 194 2.23 -10.12 -14.28
C VAL A 194 1.62 -8.99 -15.10
N TYR A 195 1.08 -9.27 -16.29
CA TYR A 195 0.40 -8.24 -17.08
C TYR A 195 -0.92 -7.83 -16.46
N GLU A 196 -1.66 -8.75 -15.85
CA GLU A 196 -2.89 -8.41 -15.13
C GLU A 196 -2.59 -7.55 -13.89
N VAL A 197 -1.57 -7.90 -13.11
CA VAL A 197 -1.11 -7.07 -11.97
C VAL A 197 -0.69 -5.69 -12.46
N ARG A 198 0.10 -5.59 -13.54
CA ARG A 198 0.50 -4.31 -14.15
C ARG A 198 -0.70 -3.47 -14.55
N ARG A 199 -1.69 -4.06 -15.21
CA ARG A 199 -2.92 -3.38 -15.63
C ARG A 199 -3.64 -2.77 -14.41
N ARG A 200 -3.80 -3.56 -13.34
CA ARG A 200 -4.44 -3.12 -12.08
C ARG A 200 -3.65 -2.03 -11.37
N MET A 201 -2.33 -2.20 -11.27
CA MET A 201 -1.45 -1.20 -10.67
C MET A 201 -1.44 0.12 -11.44
N SER A 202 -1.48 0.07 -12.77
CA SER A 202 -1.53 1.27 -13.62
C SER A 202 -2.85 2.03 -13.44
N ALA A 203 -3.97 1.33 -13.32
CA ALA A 203 -5.26 1.93 -13.01
C ALA A 203 -5.26 2.63 -11.63
N LEU A 204 -4.61 2.05 -10.63
CA LEU A 204 -4.48 2.65 -9.30
C LEU A 204 -3.58 3.89 -9.29
N LYS A 205 -2.46 3.88 -10.01
CA LYS A 205 -1.52 5.02 -10.08
C LYS A 205 -2.13 6.25 -10.73
N GLY A 206 -3.05 6.07 -11.66
CA GLY A 206 -3.77 7.16 -12.34
C GLY A 206 -5.00 7.66 -11.59
N SER A 207 -5.33 7.08 -10.43
CA SER A 207 -6.55 7.39 -9.69
C SER A 207 -6.30 8.37 -8.54
N THR A 208 -7.35 9.09 -8.15
CA THR A 208 -7.37 9.95 -6.93
C THR A 208 -7.63 9.14 -5.65
N GLN A 209 -7.79 7.82 -5.75
CA GLN A 209 -8.12 6.94 -4.62
C GLN A 209 -7.17 7.06 -3.41
N PRO A 210 -5.82 7.16 -3.57
CA PRO A 210 -4.92 7.29 -2.43
C PRO A 210 -5.20 8.54 -1.59
N LEU A 211 -5.52 9.65 -2.25
CA LEU A 211 -5.80 10.93 -1.61
C LEU A 211 -7.13 10.88 -0.86
N LEU A 212 -8.14 10.30 -1.50
CA LEU A 212 -9.48 10.13 -0.93
C LEU A 212 -9.46 9.16 0.25
N ALA A 213 -8.71 8.05 0.14
CA ALA A 213 -8.50 7.13 1.25
C ALA A 213 -7.80 7.79 2.45
N PHE A 214 -6.84 8.69 2.21
CA PHE A 214 -6.21 9.48 3.28
C PHE A 214 -7.22 10.42 3.93
N GLY A 215 -8.04 11.13 3.15
CA GLY A 215 -9.12 11.99 3.67
C GLY A 215 -10.12 11.20 4.51
N LEU A 216 -10.51 10.01 4.05
CA LEU A 216 -11.40 9.13 4.77
C LEU A 216 -10.80 8.65 6.10
N LEU A 217 -9.51 8.27 6.09
CA LEU A 217 -8.80 7.88 7.32
C LEU A 217 -8.67 9.05 8.31
N ALA A 218 -8.45 10.28 7.80
CA ALA A 218 -8.40 11.46 8.64
C ALA A 218 -9.76 11.74 9.31
N VAL A 219 -10.86 11.65 8.54
CA VAL A 219 -12.23 11.76 9.09
C VAL A 219 -12.52 10.64 10.08
N ALA A 220 -12.12 9.40 9.76
CA ALA A 220 -12.27 8.26 10.65
C ALA A 220 -11.55 8.45 11.98
N GLY A 221 -10.36 9.06 11.96
CA GLY A 221 -9.59 9.39 13.16
C GLY A 221 -10.30 10.35 14.11
N LEU A 222 -11.29 11.12 13.61
CA LEU A 222 -12.10 12.06 14.38
C LEU A 222 -13.38 11.44 14.95
N LEU A 223 -13.74 10.25 14.49
CA LEU A 223 -14.95 9.56 14.95
C LEU A 223 -14.77 9.02 16.38
N ILE A 224 -15.88 8.85 17.06
CA ILE A 224 -15.90 8.15 18.36
C ILE A 224 -15.50 6.68 18.15
N LYS A 225 -14.86 6.08 19.17
CA LYS A 225 -14.29 4.73 19.09
C LYS A 225 -15.23 3.66 18.51
N PRO A 226 -16.52 3.57 18.88
CA PRO A 226 -17.43 2.57 18.28
C PRO A 226 -17.60 2.72 16.76
N ALA A 227 -17.58 3.96 16.25
CA ALA A 227 -17.67 4.23 14.82
C ALA A 227 -16.35 3.90 14.08
N GLN A 228 -15.20 4.15 14.72
CA GLN A 228 -13.90 3.72 14.24
C GLN A 228 -13.81 2.19 14.13
N ASP A 229 -14.24 1.48 15.19
CA ASP A 229 -14.23 0.01 15.23
C ASP A 229 -15.16 -0.57 14.16
N ALA A 230 -16.35 0.00 13.96
CA ALA A 230 -17.28 -0.41 12.91
C ALA A 230 -16.66 -0.23 11.50
N MET A 231 -15.98 0.88 11.28
CA MET A 231 -15.31 1.16 10.01
C MET A 231 -14.12 0.23 9.78
N LEU A 232 -13.27 -0.01 10.79
CA LEU A 232 -12.18 -0.97 10.70
C LEU A 232 -12.68 -2.39 10.41
N ASN A 233 -13.78 -2.81 11.04
CA ASN A 233 -14.42 -4.10 10.79
C ASN A 233 -14.98 -4.19 9.36
N LEU A 234 -15.56 -3.10 8.84
CA LEU A 234 -16.02 -3.05 7.45
C LEU A 234 -14.86 -3.23 6.47
N PHE A 235 -13.76 -2.51 6.68
CA PHE A 235 -12.54 -2.68 5.87
C PHE A 235 -11.94 -4.07 6.01
N GLY A 236 -11.90 -4.61 7.23
CA GLY A 236 -11.42 -5.94 7.51
C GLY A 236 -12.15 -7.01 6.70
N LYS A 237 -13.49 -6.93 6.59
CA LYS A 237 -14.29 -7.86 5.77
C LYS A 237 -13.97 -7.79 4.28
N LYS A 238 -13.59 -6.63 3.79
CA LYS A 238 -13.35 -6.36 2.37
C LYS A 238 -11.92 -6.61 1.92
N THR A 239 -11.03 -6.99 2.82
CA THR A 239 -9.59 -7.10 2.58
C THR A 239 -9.02 -8.33 3.26
N THR A 240 -8.20 -9.11 2.56
CA THR A 240 -7.51 -10.28 3.10
C THR A 240 -6.11 -9.96 3.60
N ALA A 241 -5.42 -9.02 2.94
CA ALA A 241 -4.01 -8.72 3.22
C ALA A 241 -3.72 -7.23 3.30
N VAL A 242 -2.67 -6.87 4.03
CA VAL A 242 -1.97 -5.59 3.87
C VAL A 242 -0.63 -5.89 3.23
N MET A 243 -0.29 -5.17 2.17
CA MET A 243 0.97 -5.34 1.44
C MET A 243 1.71 -4.04 1.36
N THR A 244 3.02 -4.08 1.60
CA THR A 244 3.86 -2.90 1.41
C THR A 244 5.19 -3.28 0.75
N ASN A 245 5.62 -2.43 -0.17
CA ASN A 245 6.93 -2.52 -0.79
C ASN A 245 7.69 -1.24 -0.48
N VAL A 246 8.83 -1.38 0.19
CA VAL A 246 9.66 -0.26 0.64
C VAL A 246 11.03 -0.34 -0.02
N PRO A 247 11.41 0.65 -0.83
CA PRO A 247 12.78 0.76 -1.30
C PRO A 247 13.67 1.21 -0.15
N GLY A 248 14.62 0.34 0.23
CA GLY A 248 15.65 0.64 1.22
C GLY A 248 16.94 1.14 0.59
N PRO A 249 18.00 1.31 1.39
CA PRO A 249 19.32 1.71 0.93
C PRO A 249 19.90 0.70 -0.06
N ARG A 250 20.56 1.20 -1.10
CA ARG A 250 21.24 0.35 -2.09
C ARG A 250 22.50 -0.29 -1.51
N GLU A 251 23.16 0.39 -0.58
CA GLU A 251 24.34 -0.10 0.09
C GLU A 251 23.97 -0.69 1.45
N LYS A 252 24.73 -1.70 1.87
CA LYS A 252 24.57 -2.25 3.21
C LYS A 252 24.96 -1.23 4.25
N LEU A 253 24.10 -1.01 5.23
CA LEU A 253 24.33 -0.08 6.32
C LEU A 253 25.28 -0.70 7.36
N LYS A 254 25.98 0.16 8.08
CA LYS A 254 26.76 -0.24 9.25
C LYS A 254 26.07 0.24 10.52
N PHE A 255 26.12 -0.57 11.54
CA PHE A 255 25.64 -0.25 12.87
C PHE A 255 26.71 -0.61 13.90
N LEU A 256 27.24 0.37 14.59
CA LEU A 256 28.34 0.23 15.54
C LEU A 256 29.56 -0.53 14.94
N GLY A 257 29.92 -0.20 13.70
CA GLY A 257 31.04 -0.83 12.98
C GLY A 257 30.71 -2.17 12.32
N SER A 258 29.61 -2.83 12.66
CA SER A 258 29.18 -4.09 12.07
C SER A 258 28.27 -3.86 10.86
N THR A 259 28.46 -4.65 9.80
CA THR A 259 27.60 -4.58 8.60
C THR A 259 26.27 -5.25 8.87
N LEU A 260 25.18 -4.56 8.54
CA LEU A 260 23.84 -5.12 8.52
C LEU A 260 23.68 -5.92 7.22
N GLU A 261 23.72 -7.24 7.32
CA GLU A 261 23.61 -8.13 6.14
C GLU A 261 22.21 -8.16 5.58
N GLN A 262 21.20 -8.23 6.44
CA GLN A 262 19.79 -8.27 6.07
C GLN A 262 18.97 -7.32 6.96
N SER A 263 17.88 -6.83 6.42
CA SER A 263 16.92 -6.04 7.16
C SER A 263 15.51 -6.42 6.69
N MET A 264 14.60 -6.57 7.63
CA MET A 264 13.19 -6.85 7.34
C MET A 264 12.30 -6.03 8.25
N PHE A 265 11.08 -5.80 7.81
CA PHE A 265 10.04 -5.19 8.63
C PHE A 265 8.73 -5.98 8.49
N TRP A 266 7.84 -5.81 9.43
CA TRP A 266 6.57 -6.51 9.46
C TRP A 266 5.42 -5.52 9.43
N VAL A 267 4.46 -5.77 8.56
CA VAL A 267 3.28 -4.91 8.43
C VAL A 267 2.33 -5.19 9.59
N PRO A 268 1.94 -4.18 10.37
CA PRO A 268 0.94 -4.37 11.40
C PRO A 268 -0.40 -4.77 10.79
N GLN A 269 -1.06 -5.72 11.42
CA GLN A 269 -2.39 -6.21 11.06
C GLN A 269 -3.43 -5.63 12.00
N SER A 270 -4.62 -5.32 11.48
CA SER A 270 -5.75 -4.83 12.27
C SER A 270 -7.07 -5.41 11.77
N GLY A 271 -8.08 -5.48 12.64
CA GLY A 271 -9.38 -6.05 12.32
C GLY A 271 -9.28 -7.52 11.89
N ASP A 272 -10.06 -7.90 10.89
CA ASP A 272 -10.13 -9.29 10.37
C ASP A 272 -9.06 -9.59 9.29
N ILE A 273 -7.99 -8.80 9.22
CA ILE A 273 -6.89 -9.01 8.28
C ILE A 273 -5.87 -9.96 8.90
N GLY A 274 -5.74 -11.15 8.34
CA GLY A 274 -4.87 -12.20 8.84
C GLY A 274 -3.51 -12.32 8.17
N LEU A 275 -3.27 -11.58 7.07
CA LEU A 275 -2.05 -11.66 6.26
C LEU A 275 -1.42 -10.28 6.10
N GLY A 276 -0.15 -10.15 6.46
CA GLY A 276 0.68 -9.00 6.16
C GLY A 276 1.84 -9.41 5.26
N VAL A 277 2.05 -8.66 4.18
CA VAL A 277 3.11 -8.90 3.20
C VAL A 277 4.07 -7.72 3.20
N SER A 278 5.33 -8.01 3.35
CA SER A 278 6.41 -7.03 3.37
C SER A 278 7.42 -7.36 2.29
N ILE A 279 7.72 -6.39 1.43
CA ILE A 279 8.80 -6.47 0.44
C ILE A 279 9.77 -5.34 0.75
N LEU A 280 11.05 -5.66 0.85
CA LEU A 280 12.11 -4.69 1.14
C LEU A 280 13.26 -4.88 0.16
N SER A 281 13.61 -3.81 -0.56
CA SER A 281 14.87 -3.77 -1.30
C SER A 281 15.96 -3.22 -0.40
N TYR A 282 17.04 -3.99 -0.16
CA TYR A 282 18.12 -3.60 0.72
C TYR A 282 19.46 -4.21 0.27
N GLY A 283 20.52 -3.43 0.25
CA GLY A 283 21.88 -3.91 0.00
C GLY A 283 22.09 -4.64 -1.32
N GLY A 284 21.31 -4.29 -2.36
CA GLY A 284 21.33 -4.97 -3.66
C GLY A 284 20.40 -6.19 -3.76
N GLY A 285 19.69 -6.56 -2.70
CA GLY A 285 18.73 -7.66 -2.69
C GLY A 285 17.29 -7.18 -2.53
N VAL A 286 16.35 -8.05 -2.88
CA VAL A 286 14.91 -7.88 -2.60
C VAL A 286 14.47 -9.02 -1.71
N GLN A 287 13.95 -8.70 -0.55
CA GLN A 287 13.50 -9.66 0.44
C GLN A 287 11.99 -9.63 0.57
N PHE A 288 11.38 -10.80 0.53
CA PHE A 288 9.96 -11.00 0.74
C PHE A 288 9.72 -11.64 2.10
N GLY A 289 8.72 -11.16 2.82
CA GLY A 289 8.34 -11.74 4.09
C GLY A 289 6.84 -11.61 4.33
N VAL A 290 6.32 -12.54 5.10
CA VAL A 290 4.92 -12.57 5.50
C VAL A 290 4.79 -12.67 7.01
N ILE A 291 3.78 -11.99 7.53
CA ILE A 291 3.28 -12.18 8.89
C ILE A 291 1.85 -12.70 8.77
N THR A 292 1.56 -13.80 9.43
CA THR A 292 0.25 -14.45 9.36
C THR A 292 -0.35 -14.65 10.74
N ASP A 293 -1.67 -14.70 10.77
CA ASP A 293 -2.39 -15.21 11.94
C ASP A 293 -2.40 -16.73 11.91
N THR A 294 -2.03 -17.36 13.03
CA THR A 294 -1.89 -18.83 13.10
C THR A 294 -3.20 -19.58 12.94
N ALA A 295 -4.34 -18.93 13.19
CA ALA A 295 -5.65 -19.54 12.99
C ALA A 295 -6.04 -19.59 11.51
N LEU A 296 -5.53 -18.65 10.69
CA LEU A 296 -5.85 -18.54 9.26
C LEU A 296 -4.76 -19.13 8.37
N CYS A 297 -3.50 -18.97 8.75
CA CYS A 297 -2.35 -19.49 8.03
C CYS A 297 -1.29 -19.95 9.06
N PRO A 298 -1.32 -21.22 9.50
CA PRO A 298 -0.39 -21.72 10.51
C PRO A 298 1.03 -21.90 10.00
N ASP A 299 1.22 -22.07 8.68
CA ASP A 299 2.51 -22.37 8.04
C ASP A 299 2.91 -21.30 7.01
N PRO A 300 3.26 -20.07 7.44
CA PRO A 300 3.64 -19.00 6.49
C PRO A 300 4.88 -19.34 5.66
N GLN A 301 5.75 -20.22 6.15
CA GLN A 301 6.93 -20.67 5.40
C GLN A 301 6.55 -21.29 4.06
N LYS A 302 5.44 -22.00 3.97
CA LYS A 302 4.97 -22.58 2.69
C LYS A 302 4.61 -21.51 1.64
N ILE A 303 4.17 -20.33 2.05
CA ILE A 303 3.98 -19.20 1.11
C ILE A 303 5.35 -18.67 0.65
N ILE A 304 6.29 -18.59 1.57
CA ILE A 304 7.64 -18.11 1.29
C ILE A 304 8.36 -19.04 0.31
N ASP A 305 8.23 -20.34 0.52
CA ASP A 305 8.90 -21.38 -0.30
C ASP A 305 8.44 -21.34 -1.77
N GLU A 306 7.26 -20.81 -2.05
CA GLU A 306 6.73 -20.65 -3.42
C GLU A 306 7.12 -19.33 -4.09
N PHE A 307 7.68 -18.36 -3.37
CA PHE A 307 7.98 -17.05 -3.94
C PHE A 307 9.13 -17.06 -4.94
N GLU A 308 10.24 -17.71 -4.58
CA GLU A 308 11.40 -17.84 -5.46
C GLU A 308 11.08 -18.67 -6.71
N PRO A 309 10.38 -19.84 -6.62
CA PRO A 309 9.91 -20.58 -7.79
C PRO A 309 9.04 -19.73 -8.73
N GLU A 310 8.16 -18.90 -8.20
CA GLU A 310 7.33 -18.00 -9.02
C GLU A 310 8.17 -16.94 -9.75
N PHE A 311 9.19 -16.40 -9.10
CA PHE A 311 10.13 -15.51 -9.76
C PHE A 311 10.97 -16.24 -10.82
N ALA A 312 11.43 -17.45 -10.52
CA ALA A 312 12.22 -18.28 -11.44
C ALA A 312 11.43 -18.60 -12.73
N LYS A 313 10.11 -18.87 -12.63
CA LYS A 313 9.23 -19.06 -13.80
C LYS A 313 9.26 -17.82 -14.72
N LEU A 314 9.14 -16.61 -14.16
CA LEU A 314 9.21 -15.37 -14.95
C LEU A 314 10.61 -15.13 -15.52
N SER A 315 11.67 -15.38 -14.75
CA SER A 315 13.05 -15.25 -15.21
C SER A 315 13.32 -16.18 -16.39
N LEU A 316 12.90 -17.43 -16.29
CA LEU A 316 13.08 -18.43 -17.36
C LEU A 316 12.36 -17.99 -18.66
N VAL A 317 11.12 -17.50 -18.55
CA VAL A 317 10.40 -16.99 -19.73
C VAL A 317 11.14 -15.84 -20.39
N THR A 318 11.70 -14.91 -19.60
CA THR A 318 12.43 -13.77 -20.16
C THR A 318 13.73 -14.18 -20.87
N LEU A 319 14.37 -15.26 -20.43
CA LEU A 319 15.54 -15.80 -21.12
C LEU A 319 15.19 -16.43 -22.48
N MET A 320 13.94 -16.87 -22.65
CA MET A 320 13.44 -17.44 -23.90
C MET A 320 12.90 -16.40 -24.88
N LEU A 321 12.71 -15.16 -24.45
CA LEU A 321 12.29 -14.08 -25.34
C LEU A 321 13.43 -13.75 -26.31
N PRO A 322 13.13 -13.46 -27.60
CA PRO A 322 14.14 -12.97 -28.51
C PRO A 322 14.67 -11.64 -27.95
N TRP A 323 15.94 -11.60 -27.67
CA TRP A 323 16.64 -10.38 -27.28
C TRP A 323 16.53 -9.46 -28.48
N GLY A 324 15.66 -8.44 -28.37
CA GLY A 324 15.35 -7.55 -29.46
C GLY A 324 16.57 -6.83 -29.99
N GLU A 325 16.59 -6.67 -31.29
CA GLU A 325 17.49 -5.81 -32.05
C GLU A 325 17.41 -4.34 -31.58
#